data_d13b0dee88f1a1ae3ce07a3fc74fca12
#
_entry.id   d13b0dee88f1a1ae3ce07a3fc74fca12
#
_cell.length_a   1.000
_cell.length_b   1.000
_cell.length_c   1.000
_cell.angle_alpha   90.00
_cell.angle_beta   90.00
_cell.angle_gamma   90.00
#
_symmetry.space_group_name_H-M   'P 1'
#
loop_
_entity.id
_entity.type
_entity.pdbx_description
1 polymer ?
#
loop_
_entity_poly.entity_id
_entity_poly.type
_entity_poly.pdbx_seq_one_letter_code
_entity_poly.pdbx_strand_id
1 'polypeptide(L)'
;MQKLFFEKYKTSEVTNTRSVINTPSAFTRKNFFHIQEAGYLKSLKSHLSRRSELNSYLFFVVLSGSGKVTYREPLSEGGMISSTAHAGDCFFLDCSGEYTHISTDEDPWELLWIHFNGPEARAYYTYFRDHHNWHFRSAHFTELINAIESIIRYNEEPTDDTDLL
;
A
#
# COMPACT_ATOMS: atom_id res chain seq x y z
N MET A 1 -9.83 21.62 2.34
CA MET A 1 -10.28 20.21 2.40
C MET A 1 -9.93 19.65 3.77
N GLN A 2 -10.90 19.11 4.51
CA GLN A 2 -10.68 18.66 5.88
C GLN A 2 -10.09 17.25 5.82
N LYS A 3 -8.83 17.08 6.23
CA LYS A 3 -8.25 15.75 6.41
C LYS A 3 -8.92 15.07 7.58
N LEU A 4 -9.60 13.97 7.30
CA LEU A 4 -10.10 13.08 8.34
C LEU A 4 -8.99 12.10 8.70
N PHE A 5 -8.30 12.35 9.82
CA PHE A 5 -7.46 11.36 10.47
C PHE A 5 -8.39 10.36 11.15
N PHE A 6 -8.47 9.16 10.60
CA PHE A 6 -9.13 8.05 11.30
C PHE A 6 -8.07 7.29 12.09
N GLU A 7 -8.29 7.12 13.38
CA GLU A 7 -7.65 6.02 14.12
C GLU A 7 -8.18 4.70 13.55
N LYS A 8 -7.56 4.24 12.48
CA LYS A 8 -7.96 3.03 11.75
C LYS A 8 -7.64 1.76 12.53
N TYR A 9 -6.79 1.85 13.53
CA TYR A 9 -6.24 0.73 14.28
C TYR A 9 -6.43 0.92 15.77
N LYS A 10 -6.70 -0.18 16.46
CA LYS A 10 -6.75 -0.16 17.91
C LYS A 10 -5.35 0.08 18.48
N THR A 11 -5.21 1.02 19.38
CA THR A 11 -3.93 1.38 20.03
C THR A 11 -3.25 0.20 20.73
N SER A 12 -3.99 -0.85 21.08
CA SER A 12 -3.45 -2.11 21.62
C SER A 12 -2.79 -3.02 20.58
N GLU A 13 -2.96 -2.75 19.29
CA GLU A 13 -2.45 -3.57 18.17
C GLU A 13 -1.30 -2.93 17.42
N VAL A 14 -1.14 -1.61 17.54
CA VAL A 14 -0.12 -0.84 16.87
C VAL A 14 0.55 0.15 17.81
N THR A 15 1.87 0.35 17.66
CA THR A 15 2.62 1.33 18.47
C THR A 15 2.68 2.70 17.84
N ASN A 16 2.75 2.73 16.52
CA ASN A 16 2.91 3.96 15.76
C ASN A 16 2.20 3.78 14.42
N THR A 17 1.38 4.74 14.07
CA THR A 17 0.63 4.74 12.83
C THR A 17 0.56 6.16 12.30
N ARG A 18 0.96 6.31 11.04
CA ARG A 18 0.73 7.53 10.25
C ARG A 18 -0.06 7.11 9.04
N SER A 19 -1.18 7.74 8.76
CA SER A 19 -1.91 7.50 7.53
C SER A 19 -2.57 8.78 7.03
N VAL A 20 -2.49 8.96 5.73
CA VAL A 20 -3.17 10.04 5.02
C VAL A 20 -4.16 9.43 4.05
N ILE A 21 -5.37 9.98 4.06
CA ILE A 21 -6.41 9.66 3.06
C ILE A 21 -6.61 10.91 2.23
N ASN A 22 -6.49 10.76 0.93
CA ASN A 22 -6.68 11.84 -0.02
C ASN A 22 -7.97 11.64 -0.82
N THR A 23 -8.64 12.75 -1.12
CA THR A 23 -9.81 12.75 -2.02
C THR A 23 -9.46 13.64 -3.21
N PRO A 24 -8.85 13.06 -4.27
CA PRO A 24 -8.43 13.82 -5.43
C PRO A 24 -9.61 14.47 -6.13
N SER A 25 -9.37 15.62 -6.77
CA SER A 25 -10.38 16.29 -7.60
C SER A 25 -10.82 15.41 -8.77
N ALA A 26 -11.95 15.73 -9.38
CA ALA A 26 -12.40 15.02 -10.59
C ALA A 26 -11.42 15.18 -11.75
N PHE A 27 -10.75 16.34 -11.83
CA PHE A 27 -9.71 16.62 -12.82
C PHE A 27 -8.49 15.73 -12.60
N THR A 28 -7.98 15.65 -11.36
CA THR A 28 -6.82 14.82 -10.99
C THR A 28 -7.09 13.35 -11.26
N ARG A 29 -8.25 12.82 -10.83
CA ARG A 29 -8.63 11.43 -11.10
C ARG A 29 -8.67 11.07 -12.58
N LYS A 30 -9.04 12.02 -13.42
CA LYS A 30 -9.16 11.81 -14.87
C LYS A 30 -7.81 11.87 -15.59
N ASN A 31 -6.85 12.66 -15.09
CA ASN A 31 -5.69 13.05 -15.89
C ASN A 31 -4.34 12.60 -15.29
N PHE A 32 -4.27 12.28 -14.00
CA PHE A 32 -3.00 12.02 -13.32
C PHE A 32 -3.04 10.78 -12.43
N PHE A 33 -1.86 10.22 -12.15
CA PHE A 33 -1.70 9.36 -11.00
C PHE A 33 -2.01 10.14 -9.72
N HIS A 34 -2.68 9.49 -8.79
CA HIS A 34 -3.05 10.13 -7.53
C HIS A 34 -3.03 9.12 -6.39
N ILE A 35 -2.63 9.60 -5.23
CA ILE A 35 -2.66 8.83 -4.00
C ILE A 35 -4.08 8.85 -3.43
N GLN A 36 -4.58 7.69 -3.05
CA GLN A 36 -5.86 7.51 -2.35
C GLN A 36 -5.65 7.36 -0.85
N GLU A 37 -4.66 6.56 -0.47
CA GLU A 37 -4.24 6.37 0.91
C GLU A 37 -2.74 6.08 0.94
N ALA A 38 -2.02 6.62 1.92
CA ALA A 38 -0.63 6.26 2.17
C ALA A 38 -0.39 6.22 3.68
N GLY A 39 0.59 5.43 4.13
CA GLY A 39 0.84 5.38 5.55
C GLY A 39 2.02 4.50 5.97
N TYR A 40 2.25 4.57 7.27
CA TYR A 40 3.19 3.78 8.04
C TYR A 40 2.46 3.08 9.18
N LEU A 41 2.84 1.86 9.47
CA LEU A 41 2.30 1.04 10.54
C LEU A 41 3.42 0.26 11.21
N LYS A 42 3.45 0.26 12.54
CA LYS A 42 4.22 -0.67 13.35
C LYS A 42 3.27 -1.48 14.21
N SER A 43 3.20 -2.77 13.96
CA SER A 43 2.37 -3.70 14.73
C SER A 43 3.02 -4.07 16.08
N LEU A 44 2.19 -4.27 17.11
CA LEU A 44 2.60 -4.80 18.43
C LEU A 44 2.36 -6.29 18.54
N LYS A 45 1.45 -6.80 17.75
CA LYS A 45 1.00 -8.20 17.70
C LYS A 45 0.42 -8.47 16.32
N SER A 46 -0.13 -9.64 16.11
CA SER A 46 -0.81 -9.98 14.87
C SER A 46 -1.79 -8.89 14.46
N HIS A 47 -1.59 -8.34 13.28
CA HIS A 47 -2.42 -7.32 12.66
C HIS A 47 -2.91 -7.81 11.32
N LEU A 48 -4.24 -7.88 11.17
CA LEU A 48 -4.93 -8.36 9.97
C LEU A 48 -5.55 -7.19 9.20
N SER A 49 -5.24 -7.12 7.93
CA SER A 49 -5.97 -6.30 6.97
C SER A 49 -6.52 -7.17 5.83
N ARG A 50 -7.79 -7.00 5.50
CA ARG A 50 -8.46 -7.68 4.38
C ARG A 50 -9.22 -6.66 3.55
N ARG A 51 -9.07 -6.73 2.24
CA ARG A 51 -9.73 -5.87 1.27
C ARG A 51 -10.15 -6.68 0.05
N SER A 52 -11.20 -6.23 -0.62
CA SER A 52 -11.65 -6.74 -1.91
C SER A 52 -12.37 -5.65 -2.67
N GLU A 53 -12.40 -5.77 -3.99
CA GLU A 53 -13.18 -4.92 -4.90
C GLU A 53 -12.87 -3.41 -4.77
N LEU A 54 -11.62 -3.06 -4.45
CA LEU A 54 -11.17 -1.68 -4.41
C LEU A 54 -10.66 -1.26 -5.79
N ASN A 55 -11.13 -0.12 -6.28
CA ASN A 55 -10.56 0.53 -7.45
C ASN A 55 -9.25 1.25 -7.08
N SER A 56 -8.22 0.45 -6.84
CA SER A 56 -6.93 0.91 -6.31
C SER A 56 -5.82 -0.09 -6.64
N TYR A 57 -4.61 0.41 -6.73
CA TYR A 57 -3.37 -0.38 -6.71
C TYR A 57 -2.66 -0.15 -5.38
N LEU A 58 -2.18 -1.23 -4.77
CA LEU A 58 -1.44 -1.20 -3.51
C LEU A 58 0.01 -1.55 -3.76
N PHE A 59 0.89 -0.66 -3.37
CA PHE A 59 2.30 -0.95 -3.20
C PHE A 59 2.67 -0.83 -1.72
N PHE A 60 3.35 -1.84 -1.18
CA PHE A 60 3.85 -1.77 0.19
C PHE A 60 5.20 -2.49 0.35
N VAL A 61 5.93 -2.05 1.35
CA VAL A 61 7.24 -2.60 1.73
C VAL A 61 7.24 -3.02 3.20
N VAL A 62 7.93 -4.11 3.51
CA VAL A 62 8.14 -4.61 4.88
C VAL A 62 9.46 -4.06 5.38
N LEU A 63 9.40 -3.17 6.39
CA LEU A 63 10.59 -2.56 6.99
C LEU A 63 11.25 -3.48 8.00
N SER A 64 10.44 -4.15 8.83
CA SER A 64 10.89 -5.13 9.82
C SER A 64 9.79 -6.14 10.10
N GLY A 65 10.11 -7.23 10.79
CA GLY A 65 9.18 -8.26 11.18
C GLY A 65 8.79 -9.18 10.04
N SER A 66 7.72 -9.96 10.28
CA SER A 66 7.26 -10.99 9.36
C SER A 66 5.73 -11.11 9.33
N GLY A 67 5.24 -11.71 8.24
CA GLY A 67 3.81 -11.94 8.05
C GLY A 67 3.49 -12.81 6.86
N LYS A 68 2.22 -12.89 6.54
CA LYS A 68 1.71 -13.60 5.37
C LYS A 68 0.82 -12.70 4.54
N VAL A 69 1.04 -12.70 3.24
CA VAL A 69 0.20 -12.03 2.26
C VAL A 69 -0.50 -13.09 1.42
N THR A 70 -1.81 -12.98 1.29
CA THR A 70 -2.62 -13.86 0.44
C THR A 70 -3.36 -12.97 -0.55
N TYR A 71 -3.32 -13.34 -1.83
CA TYR A 71 -3.78 -12.51 -2.91
C TYR A 71 -4.47 -13.33 -4.00
N ARG A 72 -5.57 -12.81 -4.52
CA ARG A 72 -6.22 -13.29 -5.75
C ARG A 72 -6.02 -12.25 -6.84
N GLU A 73 -5.20 -12.58 -7.82
CA GLU A 73 -4.99 -11.69 -8.95
C GLU A 73 -6.25 -11.61 -9.83
N PRO A 74 -6.80 -10.41 -10.09
CA PRO A 74 -8.06 -10.23 -10.84
C PRO A 74 -8.01 -10.74 -12.28
N LEU A 75 -6.83 -10.69 -12.90
CA LEU A 75 -6.63 -11.05 -14.31
C LEU A 75 -6.16 -12.50 -14.49
N SER A 76 -6.07 -13.27 -13.41
CA SER A 76 -5.66 -14.65 -13.44
C SER A 76 -6.85 -15.58 -13.23
N GLU A 77 -6.95 -16.64 -14.00
CA GLU A 77 -7.91 -17.75 -13.75
C GLU A 77 -7.50 -18.60 -12.53
N GLY A 78 -6.35 -18.29 -11.93
CA GLY A 78 -5.82 -18.97 -10.76
C GLY A 78 -6.61 -18.70 -9.49
N GLY A 79 -6.38 -19.52 -8.47
CA GLY A 79 -6.93 -19.34 -7.14
C GLY A 79 -6.17 -18.31 -6.31
N MET A 80 -6.40 -18.32 -5.00
CA MET A 80 -5.61 -17.54 -4.04
C MET A 80 -4.17 -18.04 -4.02
N ILE A 81 -3.24 -17.11 -4.11
CA ILE A 81 -1.80 -17.33 -3.94
C ILE A 81 -1.37 -16.73 -2.60
N SER A 82 -0.33 -17.30 -2.01
CA SER A 82 0.18 -16.82 -0.72
C SER A 82 1.69 -16.74 -0.73
N SER A 83 2.21 -15.77 0.00
CA SER A 83 3.64 -15.63 0.26
C SER A 83 3.90 -15.23 1.70
N THR A 84 4.98 -15.76 2.29
CA THR A 84 5.52 -15.25 3.55
C THR A 84 6.29 -13.97 3.25
N ALA A 85 6.10 -12.97 4.09
CA ALA A 85 6.72 -11.66 3.98
C ALA A 85 7.74 -11.47 5.10
N HIS A 86 8.89 -10.93 4.76
CA HIS A 86 9.98 -10.60 5.68
C HIS A 86 10.52 -9.20 5.40
N ALA A 87 11.30 -8.66 6.31
CA ALA A 87 12.00 -7.39 6.11
C ALA A 87 12.73 -7.35 4.75
N GLY A 88 12.56 -6.27 4.01
CA GLY A 88 13.10 -6.06 2.66
C GLY A 88 12.20 -6.53 1.51
N ASP A 89 11.07 -7.18 1.81
CA ASP A 89 10.12 -7.60 0.79
C ASP A 89 9.22 -6.44 0.35
N CYS A 90 8.88 -6.45 -0.93
CA CYS A 90 8.00 -5.50 -1.60
C CYS A 90 6.82 -6.25 -2.23
N PHE A 91 5.66 -5.62 -2.23
CA PHE A 91 4.44 -6.16 -2.82
C PHE A 91 3.76 -5.12 -3.69
N PHE A 92 3.28 -5.55 -4.87
CA PHE A 92 2.49 -4.70 -5.76
C PHE A 92 1.26 -5.47 -6.21
N LEU A 93 0.06 -4.98 -5.83
CA LEU A 93 -1.22 -5.67 -5.96
C LEU A 93 -2.24 -4.80 -6.69
N ASP A 94 -3.08 -5.43 -7.53
CA ASP A 94 -4.34 -4.86 -8.01
C ASP A 94 -5.44 -5.18 -6.99
N CYS A 95 -5.93 -4.18 -6.29
CA CYS A 95 -6.91 -4.33 -5.21
C CYS A 95 -8.35 -4.56 -5.69
N SER A 96 -8.60 -4.62 -7.01
CA SER A 96 -9.89 -5.09 -7.53
C SER A 96 -10.12 -6.60 -7.25
N GLY A 97 -9.04 -7.35 -7.02
CA GLY A 97 -9.08 -8.68 -6.42
C GLY A 97 -9.20 -8.68 -4.91
N GLU A 98 -9.18 -9.87 -4.33
CA GLU A 98 -9.16 -10.06 -2.89
C GLU A 98 -7.71 -10.17 -2.39
N TYR A 99 -7.36 -9.43 -1.35
CA TYR A 99 -6.10 -9.65 -0.63
C TYR A 99 -6.28 -9.59 0.87
N THR A 100 -5.41 -10.32 1.55
CA THR A 100 -5.29 -10.34 2.99
C THR A 100 -3.83 -10.27 3.34
N HIS A 101 -3.47 -9.44 4.31
CA HIS A 101 -2.16 -9.47 4.90
C HIS A 101 -2.27 -9.54 6.43
N ILE A 102 -1.44 -10.37 7.05
CA ILE A 102 -1.43 -10.60 8.49
C ILE A 102 0.01 -10.72 8.99
N SER A 103 0.36 -9.95 10.01
CA SER A 103 1.64 -10.12 10.71
C SER A 103 1.62 -11.31 11.66
N THR A 104 2.79 -11.84 11.99
CA THR A 104 2.94 -12.86 13.05
C THR A 104 2.82 -12.22 14.43
N ASP A 105 2.50 -13.02 15.45
CA ASP A 105 2.51 -12.56 16.85
C ASP A 105 3.93 -12.51 17.43
N GLU A 106 4.81 -13.41 16.97
CA GLU A 106 6.18 -13.53 17.47
C GLU A 106 7.11 -12.42 16.95
N ASP A 107 6.85 -11.95 15.72
CA ASP A 107 7.68 -10.94 15.05
C ASP A 107 6.79 -10.00 14.23
N PRO A 108 5.96 -9.15 14.90
CA PRO A 108 5.01 -8.28 14.23
C PRO A 108 5.71 -7.27 13.34
N TRP A 109 5.18 -7.10 12.13
CA TRP A 109 5.84 -6.29 11.12
C TRP A 109 5.67 -4.79 11.26
N GLU A 110 6.53 -4.10 10.52
CA GLU A 110 6.51 -2.66 10.27
C GLU A 110 6.42 -2.44 8.77
N LEU A 111 5.45 -1.64 8.33
CA LEU A 111 5.10 -1.45 6.93
C LEU A 111 5.07 0.02 6.55
N LEU A 112 5.45 0.30 5.29
CA LEU A 112 5.05 1.49 4.55
C LEU A 112 4.19 1.07 3.37
N TRP A 113 3.10 1.82 3.09
CA TRP A 113 2.21 1.52 1.96
C TRP A 113 1.69 2.76 1.27
N ILE A 114 1.33 2.58 0.00
CA ILE A 114 0.56 3.53 -0.78
C ILE A 114 -0.55 2.80 -1.53
N HIS A 115 -1.75 3.35 -1.47
CA HIS A 115 -2.84 3.07 -2.39
C HIS A 115 -2.94 4.20 -3.40
N PHE A 116 -2.92 3.87 -4.67
CA PHE A 116 -2.96 4.85 -5.75
C PHE A 116 -3.82 4.39 -6.91
N ASN A 117 -4.18 5.33 -7.79
CA ASN A 117 -4.84 5.05 -9.06
C ASN A 117 -4.49 6.14 -10.07
N GLY A 118 -5.00 6.02 -11.29
CA GLY A 118 -4.81 6.99 -12.38
C GLY A 118 -5.20 6.39 -13.72
N PRO A 119 -5.33 7.20 -14.77
CA PRO A 119 -5.74 6.73 -16.10
C PRO A 119 -4.90 5.58 -16.64
N GLU A 120 -3.58 5.64 -16.43
CA GLU A 120 -2.62 4.66 -16.92
C GLU A 120 -2.19 3.62 -15.86
N ALA A 121 -2.80 3.64 -14.66
CA ALA A 121 -2.39 2.77 -13.55
C ALA A 121 -2.54 1.28 -13.91
N ARG A 122 -3.59 0.93 -14.65
CA ARG A 122 -3.82 -0.44 -15.13
C ARG A 122 -2.75 -0.87 -16.14
N ALA A 123 -2.40 -0.03 -17.09
CA ALA A 123 -1.38 -0.35 -18.08
C ALA A 123 0.00 -0.54 -17.42
N TYR A 124 0.33 0.35 -16.47
CA TYR A 124 1.55 0.24 -15.67
C TYR A 124 1.59 -1.05 -14.85
N TYR A 125 0.51 -1.38 -14.13
CA TYR A 125 0.42 -2.62 -13.34
C TYR A 125 0.54 -3.86 -14.24
N THR A 126 -0.16 -3.88 -15.39
CA THR A 126 -0.10 -5.00 -16.34
C THR A 126 1.32 -5.21 -16.85
N TYR A 127 2.00 -4.13 -17.25
CA TYR A 127 3.40 -4.20 -17.68
C TYR A 127 4.31 -4.74 -16.56
N PHE A 128 4.15 -4.24 -15.33
CA PHE A 128 4.91 -4.73 -14.18
C PHE A 128 4.68 -6.23 -13.94
N ARG A 129 3.43 -6.67 -13.90
CA ARG A 129 3.05 -8.08 -13.69
C ARG A 129 3.64 -9.01 -14.76
N ASP A 130 3.66 -8.58 -16.01
CA ASP A 130 4.16 -9.40 -17.13
C ASP A 130 5.68 -9.59 -17.09
N HIS A 131 6.41 -8.77 -16.31
CA HIS A 131 7.87 -8.79 -16.21
C HIS A 131 8.38 -9.12 -14.81
N HIS A 132 7.54 -9.01 -13.78
CA HIS A 132 7.91 -9.17 -12.38
C HIS A 132 6.84 -9.94 -11.61
N ASN A 133 7.22 -10.50 -10.45
CA ASN A 133 6.27 -11.09 -9.51
C ASN A 133 5.62 -10.01 -8.65
N TRP A 134 4.40 -10.25 -8.20
CA TRP A 134 3.66 -9.39 -7.26
C TRP A 134 4.35 -9.25 -5.89
N HIS A 135 5.19 -10.22 -5.52
CA HIS A 135 6.10 -10.23 -4.37
C HIS A 135 7.54 -10.26 -4.89
N PHE A 136 8.36 -9.31 -4.49
CA PHE A 136 9.73 -9.15 -4.98
C PHE A 136 10.63 -8.43 -3.96
N ARG A 137 11.93 -8.39 -4.24
CA ARG A 137 12.91 -7.56 -3.55
C ARG A 137 13.51 -6.56 -4.54
N SER A 138 13.73 -5.35 -4.08
CA SER A 138 14.34 -4.30 -4.90
C SER A 138 15.78 -4.04 -4.47
N ALA A 139 16.69 -3.90 -5.45
CA ALA A 139 18.03 -3.40 -5.20
C ALA A 139 18.02 -1.92 -4.74
N HIS A 140 16.92 -1.21 -5.00
CA HIS A 140 16.70 0.20 -4.65
C HIS A 140 15.72 0.35 -3.47
N PHE A 141 15.80 -0.56 -2.48
CA PHE A 141 14.85 -0.61 -1.37
C PHE A 141 14.83 0.69 -0.54
N THR A 142 16.01 1.28 -0.29
CA THR A 142 16.13 2.54 0.46
C THR A 142 15.49 3.71 -0.28
N GLU A 143 15.68 3.79 -1.60
CA GLU A 143 15.07 4.82 -2.45
C GLU A 143 13.54 4.68 -2.48
N LEU A 144 13.02 3.45 -2.50
CA LEU A 144 11.58 3.20 -2.41
C LEU A 144 11.01 3.67 -1.07
N ILE A 145 11.67 3.37 0.06
CA ILE A 145 11.28 3.86 1.38
C ILE A 145 11.21 5.40 1.37
N ASN A 146 12.28 6.05 0.93
CA ASN A 146 12.37 7.51 0.90
C ASN A 146 11.27 8.15 0.02
N ALA A 147 10.95 7.50 -1.10
CA ALA A 147 9.86 7.96 -1.99
C ALA A 147 8.50 7.86 -1.31
N ILE A 148 8.18 6.72 -0.67
CA ILE A 148 6.91 6.54 0.04
C ILE A 148 6.80 7.51 1.21
N GLU A 149 7.84 7.69 2.01
CA GLU A 149 7.86 8.65 3.12
C GLU A 149 7.67 10.09 2.63
N SER A 150 8.26 10.46 1.50
CA SER A 150 8.05 11.75 0.87
C SER A 150 6.59 11.94 0.45
N ILE A 151 5.98 10.92 -0.17
CA ILE A 151 4.56 10.94 -0.52
C ILE A 151 3.68 11.14 0.73
N ILE A 152 3.94 10.41 1.82
CA ILE A 152 3.20 10.55 3.07
C ILE A 152 3.32 11.98 3.59
N ARG A 153 4.55 12.51 3.69
CA ARG A 153 4.81 13.86 4.19
C ARG A 153 4.11 14.94 3.36
N TYR A 154 4.20 14.88 2.04
CA TYR A 154 3.52 15.83 1.16
C TYR A 154 1.99 15.81 1.31
N ASN A 155 1.43 14.65 1.59
CA ASN A 155 -0.01 14.50 1.80
C ASN A 155 -0.45 14.81 3.25
N GLU A 156 0.46 14.86 4.23
CA GLU A 156 0.16 15.33 5.60
C GLU A 156 -0.04 16.85 5.66
N GLU A 157 0.71 17.59 4.87
CA GLU A 157 0.67 19.06 4.80
C GLU A 157 0.17 19.49 3.41
N PRO A 158 -1.15 19.41 3.14
CA PRO A 158 -1.66 19.75 1.81
C PRO A 158 -1.43 21.24 1.54
N THR A 159 -0.76 21.52 0.45
CA THR A 159 -0.69 22.84 -0.17
C THR A 159 -1.77 22.93 -1.25
N ASP A 160 -2.00 24.14 -1.77
CA ASP A 160 -2.93 24.33 -2.90
C ASP A 160 -2.54 23.50 -4.14
N ASP A 161 -1.27 23.09 -4.23
CA ASP A 161 -0.70 22.29 -5.34
C ASP A 161 -0.70 20.77 -5.06
N THR A 162 -1.21 20.30 -3.90
CA THR A 162 -1.17 18.87 -3.53
C THR A 162 -1.93 17.97 -4.53
N ASP A 163 -2.87 18.52 -5.29
CA ASP A 163 -3.58 17.79 -6.35
C ASP A 163 -2.70 17.51 -7.58
N LEU A 164 -1.50 18.12 -7.69
CA LEU A 164 -0.58 18.00 -8.83
C LEU A 164 0.66 17.16 -8.51
N LEU A 165 0.83 16.76 -7.25
CA LEU A 165 1.94 15.97 -6.74
C LEU A 165 1.43 14.61 -6.27
#